data_d2e2e7f583d94a080c322df9f776071c
#
_entry.id   d2e2e7f583d94a080c322df9f776071c
#
_cell.length_a   1.000
_cell.length_b   1.000
_cell.length_c   1.000
_cell.angle_alpha   90.00
_cell.angle_beta   90.00
_cell.angle_gamma   90.00
#
_symmetry.space_group_name_H-M   'P 1'
#
loop_
_entity.id
_entity.type
_entity.pdbx_description
1 polymer ?
#
loop_
_entity_poly.entity_id
_entity_poly.type
_entity_poly.pdbx_seq_one_letter_code
_entity_poly.pdbx_strand_id
1 'polypeptide(L)'
;TGEMFSNQCGMTGHVVGEDDPVLLYATETALQIHITELSEPLRELYVMAYTLPSTLEYIYTNTAQKLMQIFAPYMPGTELKDFYELDIASGGITRGFMAQHCNLYFSIEQKLQRYLSCCMTIYHVPQAKQDEVIKKVLALDLHSAAERIIQETISRAEAGYRAALGLPAEE
;
A
#
# COMPACT_ATOMS: atom_id res chain seq x y z
N THR A 1 12.07 5.17 -3.60
CA THR A 1 10.86 4.90 -2.77
C THR A 1 9.65 5.66 -3.29
N GLY A 2 9.73 6.97 -3.56
CA GLY A 2 8.61 7.76 -4.08
C GLY A 2 8.08 7.28 -5.44
N GLU A 3 8.96 6.91 -6.37
CA GLU A 3 8.58 6.37 -7.68
C GLU A 3 7.93 4.99 -7.59
N MET A 4 8.33 4.14 -6.64
CA MET A 4 7.70 2.84 -6.40
C MET A 4 6.23 2.98 -5.98
N PHE A 5 5.92 3.89 -5.06
CA PHE A 5 4.54 4.14 -4.62
C PHE A 5 3.69 4.76 -5.74
N SER A 6 4.23 5.70 -6.51
CA SER A 6 3.53 6.34 -7.63
C SER A 6 3.20 5.35 -8.76
N ASN A 7 4.12 4.45 -9.09
CA ASN A 7 3.91 3.44 -10.14
C ASN A 7 2.88 2.37 -9.74
N GLN A 8 2.80 2.00 -8.46
CA GLN A 8 1.80 1.06 -7.95
C GLN A 8 0.38 1.62 -8.08
N CYS A 9 0.18 2.89 -7.77
CA CYS A 9 -1.11 3.57 -7.94
C CYS A 9 -1.63 3.53 -9.38
N GLY A 10 -0.76 3.73 -10.36
CA GLY A 10 -1.14 3.71 -11.79
C GLY A 10 -1.55 2.32 -12.29
N MET A 11 -0.91 1.26 -11.80
CA MET A 11 -1.23 -0.12 -12.21
C MET A 11 -2.54 -0.63 -11.62
N THR A 12 -2.86 -0.23 -10.39
CA THR A 12 -4.06 -0.71 -9.68
C THR A 12 -5.34 -0.05 -10.20
N GLY A 13 -5.29 1.20 -10.64
CA GLY A 13 -6.42 1.90 -11.23
C GLY A 13 -7.01 1.22 -12.47
N HIS A 14 -6.18 0.53 -13.26
CA HIS A 14 -6.63 -0.25 -14.42
C HIS A 14 -7.36 -1.54 -14.05
N VAL A 15 -7.09 -2.11 -12.87
CA VAL A 15 -7.67 -3.40 -12.43
C VAL A 15 -9.01 -3.22 -11.71
N VAL A 16 -9.18 -2.12 -10.98
CA VAL A 16 -10.31 -1.93 -10.04
C VAL A 16 -11.34 -0.92 -10.54
N GLY A 17 -11.00 -0.09 -11.53
CA GLY A 17 -11.82 1.03 -11.98
C GLY A 17 -11.72 2.25 -11.06
N GLU A 18 -11.90 3.43 -11.63
CA GLU A 18 -11.69 4.71 -10.93
C GLU A 18 -12.92 5.17 -10.11
N ASP A 19 -14.05 4.44 -10.16
CA ASP A 19 -15.34 4.86 -9.62
C ASP A 19 -15.50 4.69 -8.10
N ASP A 20 -14.62 3.93 -7.44
CA ASP A 20 -14.66 3.69 -6.01
C ASP A 20 -13.30 3.99 -5.36
N PRO A 21 -13.10 5.23 -4.86
CA PRO A 21 -11.82 5.63 -4.26
C PRO A 21 -11.43 4.80 -3.03
N VAL A 22 -12.40 4.36 -2.22
CA VAL A 22 -12.13 3.52 -1.04
C VAL A 22 -11.65 2.13 -1.46
N LEU A 23 -12.27 1.54 -2.47
CA LEU A 23 -11.85 0.25 -3.02
C LEU A 23 -10.45 0.35 -3.64
N LEU A 24 -10.15 1.43 -4.35
CA LEU A 24 -8.82 1.68 -4.91
C LEU A 24 -7.77 1.78 -3.81
N TYR A 25 -8.02 2.58 -2.79
CA TYR A 25 -7.16 2.69 -1.61
C TYR A 25 -6.90 1.32 -0.95
N ALA A 26 -7.95 0.56 -0.70
CA ALA A 26 -7.85 -0.76 -0.08
C ALA A 26 -7.06 -1.75 -0.94
N THR A 27 -7.25 -1.71 -2.26
CA THR A 27 -6.54 -2.57 -3.20
C THR A 27 -5.04 -2.23 -3.24
N GLU A 28 -4.69 -0.95 -3.32
CA GLU A 28 -3.30 -0.50 -3.33
C GLU A 28 -2.56 -0.89 -2.04
N THR A 29 -3.18 -0.66 -0.90
CA THR A 29 -2.58 -0.99 0.39
C THR A 29 -2.49 -2.50 0.61
N ALA A 30 -3.49 -3.27 0.21
CA ALA A 30 -3.45 -4.74 0.23
C ALA A 30 -2.34 -5.30 -0.67
N LEU A 31 -2.13 -4.70 -1.83
CA LEU A 31 -1.06 -5.08 -2.76
C LEU A 31 0.33 -4.86 -2.13
N GLN A 32 0.53 -3.75 -1.41
CA GLN A 32 1.77 -3.51 -0.66
C GLN A 32 2.02 -4.58 0.41
N ILE A 33 1.01 -4.99 1.14
CA ILE A 33 1.10 -6.08 2.13
C ILE A 33 1.49 -7.40 1.43
N HIS A 34 0.91 -7.72 0.29
CA HIS A 34 1.29 -8.90 -0.50
C HIS A 34 2.75 -8.86 -0.95
N ILE A 35 3.22 -7.74 -1.46
CA ILE A 35 4.61 -7.55 -1.89
C ILE A 35 5.57 -7.84 -0.72
N THR A 36 5.29 -7.30 0.46
CA THR A 36 6.14 -7.52 1.64
C THR A 36 6.09 -8.96 2.12
N GLU A 37 5.01 -9.68 1.90
CA GLU A 37 4.92 -11.10 2.25
C GLU A 37 5.70 -12.01 1.30
N LEU A 38 5.74 -11.66 0.01
CA LEU A 38 6.41 -12.46 -1.02
C LEU A 38 7.90 -12.16 -1.18
N SER A 39 8.38 -11.02 -0.70
CA SER A 39 9.77 -10.59 -0.87
C SER A 39 10.33 -10.01 0.42
N GLU A 40 11.23 -10.76 1.07
CA GLU A 40 11.88 -10.30 2.30
C GLU A 40 12.72 -9.02 2.09
N PRO A 41 13.51 -8.87 1.01
CA PRO A 41 14.21 -7.61 0.76
C PRO A 41 13.28 -6.42 0.61
N LEU A 42 12.12 -6.59 -0.04
CA LEU A 42 11.13 -5.51 -0.15
C LEU A 42 10.41 -5.27 1.17
N ARG A 43 10.15 -6.29 1.97
CA ARG A 43 9.65 -6.13 3.35
C ARG A 43 10.55 -5.22 4.16
N GLU A 44 11.85 -5.52 4.20
CA GLU A 44 12.85 -4.73 4.93
C GLU A 44 12.87 -3.29 4.44
N LEU A 45 12.83 -3.09 3.12
CA LEU A 45 12.82 -1.75 2.51
C LEU A 45 11.56 -0.96 2.89
N TYR A 46 10.37 -1.56 2.80
CA TYR A 46 9.11 -0.92 3.15
C TYR A 46 9.03 -0.61 4.66
N VAL A 47 9.40 -1.56 5.51
CA VAL A 47 9.41 -1.35 6.96
C VAL A 47 10.38 -0.23 7.34
N MET A 48 11.55 -0.17 6.70
CA MET A 48 12.51 0.91 6.88
C MET A 48 11.91 2.27 6.45
N ALA A 49 11.23 2.31 5.30
CA ALA A 49 10.58 3.54 4.80
C ALA A 49 9.55 4.09 5.81
N TYR A 50 8.80 3.21 6.48
CA TYR A 50 7.83 3.57 7.53
C TYR A 50 8.46 3.71 8.92
N THR A 51 9.77 3.70 9.03
CA THR A 51 10.51 3.85 10.30
C THR A 51 11.34 5.13 10.32
N LEU A 52 11.97 5.47 9.21
CA LEU A 52 12.87 6.63 9.13
C LEU A 52 12.10 7.96 9.12
N PRO A 53 12.40 8.90 10.03
CA PRO A 53 11.64 10.15 10.13
C PRO A 53 11.57 10.96 8.83
N SER A 54 12.66 11.03 8.07
CA SER A 54 12.70 11.77 6.80
C SER A 54 11.79 11.16 5.73
N THR A 55 11.72 9.84 5.67
CA THR A 55 10.83 9.13 4.74
C THR A 55 9.37 9.24 5.18
N LEU A 56 9.10 9.13 6.47
CA LEU A 56 7.76 9.30 7.05
C LEU A 56 7.20 10.70 6.77
N GLU A 57 7.99 11.74 6.99
CA GLU A 57 7.56 13.10 6.71
C GLU A 57 7.23 13.32 5.23
N TYR A 58 8.04 12.75 4.34
CA TYR A 58 7.75 12.76 2.92
C TYR A 58 6.44 12.04 2.59
N ILE A 59 6.23 10.85 3.16
CA ILE A 59 4.99 10.08 2.97
C ILE A 59 3.79 10.89 3.43
N TYR A 60 3.78 11.36 4.68
CA TYR A 60 2.63 12.06 5.25
C TYR A 60 2.31 13.37 4.52
N THR A 61 3.31 14.12 4.12
CA THR A 61 3.13 15.37 3.37
C THR A 61 2.50 15.13 1.99
N ASN A 62 2.86 14.03 1.32
CA ASN A 62 2.39 13.74 -0.03
C ASN A 62 1.08 12.93 -0.07
N THR A 63 0.72 12.24 1.01
CA THR A 63 -0.46 11.37 1.03
C THR A 63 -1.66 11.96 1.75
N ALA A 64 -1.47 12.90 2.67
CA ALA A 64 -2.57 13.49 3.44
C ALA A 64 -3.68 14.09 2.57
N GLN A 65 -3.32 14.80 1.50
CA GLN A 65 -4.30 15.39 0.58
C GLN A 65 -5.07 14.32 -0.20
N LYS A 66 -4.39 13.25 -0.61
CA LYS A 66 -5.04 12.10 -1.27
C LYS A 66 -6.01 11.40 -0.33
N LEU A 67 -5.61 11.19 0.93
CA LEU A 67 -6.50 10.61 1.96
C LEU A 67 -7.72 11.48 2.22
N MET A 68 -7.54 12.78 2.28
CA MET A 68 -8.64 13.73 2.40
C MET A 68 -9.63 13.59 1.22
N GLN A 69 -9.15 13.51 0.00
CA GLN A 69 -10.00 13.33 -1.19
C GLN A 69 -10.81 12.02 -1.12
N ILE A 70 -10.22 10.95 -0.58
CA ILE A 70 -10.87 9.63 -0.47
C ILE A 70 -11.90 9.61 0.66
N PHE A 71 -11.55 10.12 1.85
CA PHE A 71 -12.29 9.88 3.08
C PHE A 71 -13.08 11.08 3.62
N ALA A 72 -12.89 12.29 3.07
CA ALA A 72 -13.66 13.46 3.49
C ALA A 72 -15.19 13.26 3.47
N PRO A 73 -15.78 12.50 2.52
CA PRO A 73 -17.22 12.21 2.55
C PRO A 73 -17.71 11.50 3.81
N TYR A 74 -16.84 10.75 4.47
CA TYR A 74 -17.16 10.04 5.73
C TYR A 74 -16.81 10.86 6.98
N MET A 75 -16.11 11.97 6.81
CA MET A 75 -15.54 12.77 7.90
C MET A 75 -15.83 14.27 7.70
N PRO A 76 -17.12 14.66 7.66
CA PRO A 76 -17.49 16.06 7.42
C PRO A 76 -16.88 16.98 8.48
N GLY A 77 -16.41 18.15 8.05
CA GLY A 77 -15.81 19.15 8.93
C GLY A 77 -14.33 18.92 9.28
N THR A 78 -13.70 17.88 8.73
CA THR A 78 -12.26 17.67 8.91
C THR A 78 -11.44 18.50 7.93
N GLU A 79 -10.24 18.87 8.35
CA GLU A 79 -9.29 19.66 7.58
C GLU A 79 -8.07 18.83 7.17
N LEU A 80 -7.22 19.36 6.31
CA LEU A 80 -6.01 18.68 5.86
C LEU A 80 -5.09 18.23 7.00
N LYS A 81 -4.98 19.04 8.05
CA LYS A 81 -4.19 18.71 9.26
C LYS A 81 -4.67 17.43 9.94
N ASP A 82 -5.98 17.19 9.95
CA ASP A 82 -6.57 15.99 10.55
C ASP A 82 -6.15 14.74 9.76
N PHE A 83 -6.12 14.84 8.43
CA PHE A 83 -5.65 13.75 7.56
C PHE A 83 -4.15 13.52 7.65
N TYR A 84 -3.35 14.55 7.90
CA TYR A 84 -1.94 14.39 8.22
C TYR A 84 -1.75 13.58 9.52
N GLU A 85 -2.49 13.91 10.57
CA GLU A 85 -2.45 13.22 11.86
C GLU A 85 -2.95 11.76 11.72
N LEU A 86 -4.02 11.53 10.96
CA LEU A 86 -4.55 10.19 10.70
C LEU A 86 -3.61 9.35 9.82
N ASP A 87 -2.85 9.97 8.94
CA ASP A 87 -1.83 9.30 8.15
C ASP A 87 -0.68 8.78 9.02
N ILE A 88 -0.33 9.49 10.08
CA ILE A 88 0.61 8.98 11.09
C ILE A 88 0.06 7.69 11.71
N ALA A 89 -1.21 7.66 12.06
CA ALA A 89 -1.84 6.47 12.63
C ALA A 89 -1.90 5.31 11.62
N SER A 90 -2.37 5.55 10.39
CA SER A 90 -2.44 4.52 9.35
C SER A 90 -1.06 4.04 8.91
N GLY A 91 -0.07 4.92 8.88
CA GLY A 91 1.33 4.56 8.63
C GLY A 91 1.89 3.62 9.69
N GLY A 92 1.58 3.84 10.96
CA GLY A 92 1.94 2.95 12.06
C GLY A 92 1.26 1.58 11.96
N ILE A 93 -0.02 1.54 11.61
CA ILE A 93 -0.75 0.31 11.35
C ILE A 93 -0.10 -0.45 10.18
N THR A 94 0.17 0.23 9.08
CA THR A 94 0.81 -0.34 7.89
C THR A 94 2.16 -0.97 8.23
N ARG A 95 3.03 -0.23 8.91
CA ARG A 95 4.33 -0.73 9.34
C ARG A 95 4.21 -1.98 10.21
N GLY A 96 3.30 -1.96 11.17
CA GLY A 96 3.09 -3.10 12.07
C GLY A 96 2.72 -4.38 11.33
N PHE A 97 1.78 -4.29 10.39
CA PHE A 97 1.34 -5.44 9.59
C PHE A 97 2.37 -5.87 8.55
N MET A 98 3.12 -4.95 7.94
CA MET A 98 4.23 -5.29 7.04
C MET A 98 5.35 -6.04 7.75
N ALA A 99 5.69 -5.64 8.96
CA ALA A 99 6.78 -6.24 9.73
C ALA A 99 6.45 -7.66 10.22
N GLN A 100 5.18 -7.99 10.39
CA GLN A 100 4.74 -9.29 10.90
C GLN A 100 4.58 -10.30 9.76
N HIS A 101 5.33 -11.40 9.80
CA HIS A 101 5.20 -12.50 8.84
C HIS A 101 3.89 -13.28 9.04
N CYS A 102 3.31 -13.74 7.93
CA CYS A 102 2.26 -14.74 7.98
C CYS A 102 2.80 -16.09 8.49
N ASN A 103 1.95 -16.89 9.09
CA ASN A 103 2.26 -18.22 9.57
C ASN A 103 1.03 -19.13 9.49
N LEU A 104 1.13 -20.36 10.03
CA LEU A 104 0.04 -21.33 10.01
C LEU A 104 -1.25 -20.83 10.67
N TYR A 105 -1.14 -19.94 11.66
CA TYR A 105 -2.27 -19.40 12.44
C TYR A 105 -2.69 -17.99 12.02
N PHE A 106 -1.93 -17.36 11.12
CA PHE A 106 -2.16 -16.01 10.65
C PHE A 106 -1.91 -15.94 9.15
N SER A 107 -2.95 -16.25 8.38
CA SER A 107 -2.91 -16.26 6.91
C SER A 107 -2.84 -14.84 6.33
N ILE A 108 -2.49 -14.75 5.05
CA ILE A 108 -2.51 -13.48 4.32
C ILE A 108 -3.91 -12.89 4.26
N GLU A 109 -4.96 -13.69 4.11
CA GLU A 109 -6.35 -13.24 4.11
C GLU A 109 -6.74 -12.64 5.46
N GLN A 110 -6.38 -13.29 6.56
CA GLN A 110 -6.62 -12.77 7.92
C GLN A 110 -5.86 -11.45 8.15
N LYS A 111 -4.61 -11.39 7.71
CA LYS A 111 -3.79 -10.17 7.78
C LYS A 111 -4.46 -9.03 7.04
N LEU A 112 -4.83 -9.23 5.78
CA LEU A 112 -5.47 -8.22 4.95
C LEU A 112 -6.81 -7.76 5.53
N GLN A 113 -7.63 -8.68 5.96
CA GLN A 113 -8.93 -8.36 6.55
C GLN A 113 -8.78 -7.46 7.77
N ARG A 114 -7.88 -7.81 8.69
CA ARG A 114 -7.66 -7.02 9.91
C ARG A 114 -7.01 -5.67 9.59
N TYR A 115 -6.01 -5.67 8.75
CA TYR A 115 -5.31 -4.46 8.33
C TYR A 115 -6.26 -3.43 7.69
N LEU A 116 -7.03 -3.87 6.69
CA LEU A 116 -7.98 -3.00 5.99
C LEU A 116 -9.09 -2.50 6.93
N SER A 117 -9.60 -3.36 7.80
CA SER A 117 -10.59 -2.98 8.80
C SER A 117 -10.06 -1.90 9.75
N CYS A 118 -8.84 -2.05 10.24
CA CYS A 118 -8.20 -1.05 11.11
C CYS A 118 -8.06 0.29 10.39
N CYS A 119 -7.52 0.30 9.17
CA CYS A 119 -7.31 1.52 8.40
C CYS A 119 -8.64 2.21 8.05
N MET A 120 -9.63 1.47 7.56
CA MET A 120 -10.91 2.06 7.20
C MET A 120 -11.70 2.57 8.42
N THR A 121 -11.52 1.94 9.57
CA THR A 121 -12.18 2.37 10.82
C THR A 121 -11.70 3.72 11.29
N ILE A 122 -10.41 4.01 11.24
CA ILE A 122 -9.89 5.33 11.65
C ILE A 122 -10.34 6.45 10.72
N TYR A 123 -10.69 6.14 9.47
CA TYR A 123 -11.25 7.09 8.51
C TYR A 123 -12.78 7.09 8.49
N HIS A 124 -13.44 6.52 9.49
CA HIS A 124 -14.88 6.50 9.69
C HIS A 124 -15.69 5.86 8.55
N VAL A 125 -15.09 4.95 7.80
CA VAL A 125 -15.82 4.19 6.78
C VAL A 125 -16.86 3.29 7.47
N PRO A 126 -18.14 3.36 7.07
CA PRO A 126 -19.18 2.52 7.68
C PRO A 126 -18.89 1.03 7.54
N GLN A 127 -19.26 0.23 8.54
CA GLN A 127 -18.98 -1.21 8.58
C GLN A 127 -19.46 -1.94 7.33
N ALA A 128 -20.65 -1.63 6.83
CA ALA A 128 -21.20 -2.24 5.62
C ALA A 128 -20.32 -1.96 4.38
N LYS A 129 -19.76 -0.77 4.27
CA LYS A 129 -18.82 -0.40 3.19
C LYS A 129 -17.48 -1.11 3.38
N GLN A 130 -16.98 -1.23 4.61
CA GLN A 130 -15.76 -1.99 4.89
C GLN A 130 -15.93 -3.45 4.47
N ASP A 131 -17.03 -4.10 4.82
CA ASP A 131 -17.31 -5.50 4.49
C ASP A 131 -17.37 -5.71 2.96
N GLU A 132 -18.03 -4.81 2.24
CA GLU A 132 -18.09 -4.81 0.77
C GLU A 132 -16.70 -4.69 0.16
N VAL A 133 -15.91 -3.72 0.59
CA VAL A 133 -14.57 -3.45 0.07
C VAL A 133 -13.62 -4.61 0.36
N ILE A 134 -13.60 -5.13 1.59
CA ILE A 134 -12.74 -6.25 1.97
C ILE A 134 -13.10 -7.49 1.14
N LYS A 135 -14.37 -7.78 0.96
CA LYS A 135 -14.82 -8.92 0.13
C LYS A 135 -14.33 -8.80 -1.32
N LYS A 136 -14.42 -7.59 -1.91
CA LYS A 136 -13.93 -7.34 -3.27
C LYS A 136 -12.42 -7.47 -3.37
N VAL A 137 -11.68 -6.94 -2.41
CA VAL A 137 -10.20 -7.04 -2.39
C VAL A 137 -9.74 -8.49 -2.27
N LEU A 138 -10.35 -9.27 -1.38
CA LEU A 138 -10.00 -10.68 -1.20
C LEU A 138 -10.35 -11.55 -2.41
N ALA A 139 -11.27 -11.11 -3.27
CA ALA A 139 -11.60 -11.78 -4.53
C ALA A 139 -10.62 -11.49 -5.68
N LEU A 140 -9.74 -10.49 -5.54
CA LEU A 140 -8.73 -10.15 -6.54
C LEU A 140 -7.53 -11.10 -6.46
N ASP A 141 -6.90 -11.36 -7.60
CA ASP A 141 -5.62 -12.08 -7.67
C ASP A 141 -4.45 -11.13 -7.39
N LEU A 142 -4.33 -10.72 -6.12
CA LEU A 142 -3.25 -9.83 -5.68
C LEU A 142 -1.89 -10.54 -5.64
N HIS A 143 -1.88 -11.85 -5.47
CA HIS A 143 -0.65 -12.64 -5.49
C HIS A 143 0.08 -12.50 -6.83
N SER A 144 -0.61 -12.74 -7.94
CA SER A 144 -0.03 -12.58 -9.29
C SER A 144 0.36 -11.14 -9.60
N ALA A 145 -0.44 -10.17 -9.16
CA ALA A 145 -0.12 -8.76 -9.32
C ALA A 145 1.15 -8.37 -8.52
N ALA A 146 1.28 -8.85 -7.29
CA ALA A 146 2.45 -8.63 -6.46
C ALA A 146 3.71 -9.28 -7.05
N GLU A 147 3.63 -10.52 -7.52
CA GLU A 147 4.75 -11.19 -8.20
C GLU A 147 5.25 -10.41 -9.40
N ARG A 148 4.36 -9.90 -10.23
CA ARG A 148 4.68 -9.09 -11.40
C ARG A 148 5.41 -7.81 -11.02
N ILE A 149 4.93 -7.09 -10.00
CA ILE A 149 5.56 -5.88 -9.50
C ILE A 149 6.96 -6.18 -8.94
N ILE A 150 7.13 -7.28 -8.22
CA ILE A 150 8.42 -7.71 -7.69
C ILE A 150 9.40 -7.97 -8.86
N GLN A 151 8.99 -8.70 -9.88
CA GLN A 151 9.82 -8.98 -11.05
C GLN A 151 10.20 -7.70 -11.82
N GLU A 152 9.27 -6.80 -12.03
CA GLU A 152 9.54 -5.51 -12.67
C GLU A 152 10.51 -4.66 -11.84
N THR A 153 10.38 -4.66 -10.52
CA THR A 153 11.27 -3.94 -9.60
C THR A 153 12.69 -4.50 -9.67
N ILE A 154 12.85 -5.82 -9.66
CA ILE A 154 14.14 -6.50 -9.79
C ILE A 154 14.77 -6.17 -11.14
N SER A 155 14.03 -6.32 -12.23
CA SER A 155 14.52 -6.05 -13.59
C SER A 155 15.01 -4.61 -13.76
N ARG A 156 14.29 -3.64 -13.19
CA ARG A 156 14.72 -2.23 -13.22
C ARG A 156 16.00 -2.00 -12.40
N ALA A 157 16.11 -2.63 -11.22
CA ALA A 157 17.30 -2.53 -10.39
C ALA A 157 18.52 -3.13 -11.09
N GLU A 158 18.37 -4.29 -11.74
CA GLU A 158 19.42 -4.93 -12.53
C GLU A 158 19.85 -4.08 -13.72
N ALA A 159 18.88 -3.55 -14.49
CA ALA A 159 19.16 -2.66 -15.62
C ALA A 159 19.88 -1.38 -15.18
N GLY A 160 19.48 -0.77 -14.07
CA GLY A 160 20.14 0.40 -13.49
C GLY A 160 21.57 0.09 -13.04
N TYR A 161 21.79 -1.05 -12.43
CA TYR A 161 23.12 -1.51 -12.01
C TYR A 161 24.04 -1.76 -13.22
N ARG A 162 23.54 -2.46 -14.26
CA ARG A 162 24.28 -2.72 -15.49
C ARG A 162 24.64 -1.41 -16.21
N ALA A 163 23.70 -0.47 -16.30
CA ALA A 163 23.95 0.85 -16.89
C ALA A 163 25.03 1.62 -16.12
N ALA A 164 25.00 1.57 -14.77
CA ALA A 164 26.03 2.22 -13.95
C ALA A 164 27.42 1.62 -14.13
N LEU A 165 27.51 0.33 -14.50
CA LEU A 165 28.77 -0.37 -14.80
C LEU A 165 29.17 -0.29 -16.28
N GLY A 166 28.36 0.35 -17.14
CA GLY A 166 28.62 0.42 -18.58
C GLY A 166 28.45 -0.93 -19.30
N LEU A 167 27.68 -1.86 -18.74
CA LEU A 167 27.42 -3.17 -19.34
C LEU A 167 26.22 -3.10 -20.30
N PRO A 168 26.21 -3.91 -21.40
CA PRO A 168 25.09 -3.93 -22.33
C PRO A 168 23.81 -4.46 -21.68
N ALA A 169 22.66 -4.05 -22.21
CA ALA A 169 21.37 -4.63 -21.85
C ALA A 169 21.33 -6.12 -22.22
N GLU A 170 20.60 -6.93 -21.47
CA GLU A 170 20.29 -8.30 -21.88
C GLU A 170 19.23 -8.25 -23.00
N GLU A 171 19.43 -9.08 -24.05
CA GLU A 171 18.47 -9.27 -25.14
C GLU A 171 17.26 -10.11 -24.68
#